data_e3eab655978cb8bcb8540a873dabf38c
#
_entry.id   e3eab655978cb8bcb8540a873dabf38c
#
_cell.length_a   1.000
_cell.length_b   1.000
_cell.length_c   1.000
_cell.angle_alpha   90.00
_cell.angle_beta   90.00
_cell.angle_gamma   90.00
#
_symmetry.space_group_name_H-M   'P 1'
#
loop_
_entity.id
_entity.type
_entity.pdbx_description
1 polymer ?
#
loop_
_entity_poly.entity_id
_entity_poly.type
_entity_poly.pdbx_seq_one_letter_code
_entity_poly.pdbx_strand_id
1 'polypeptide(L)'
;EGAESNLYGCVIADKEQRVDNNTLIDHRAEHCVSNQLYKYVMDERSVGAFAGRILVRQGAQHTISNERNANLCATKEARMYSQPMLEIYADDVKCSHGSTVGQLNEQALFYMQQRGISREEAQMLLKFAFAGEVIDAISLEALRDRLHHLVEKRFRGELSRCSGCKLCK
;
A
#
# COMPACT_ATOMS: atom_id res chain seq x y z
N GLU A 1 -16.13 2.42 22.25
CA GLU A 1 -16.44 3.81 22.01
C GLU A 1 -15.14 4.62 21.96
N GLY A 2 -15.03 5.60 21.03
CA GLY A 2 -13.84 6.44 20.91
C GLY A 2 -12.55 5.74 20.49
N ALA A 3 -12.63 4.54 19.92
CA ALA A 3 -11.45 3.80 19.49
C ALA A 3 -10.89 4.35 18.17
N GLU A 4 -9.56 4.38 18.07
CA GLU A 4 -8.84 4.71 16.84
C GLU A 4 -8.08 3.49 16.33
N SER A 5 -8.18 3.23 15.02
CA SER A 5 -7.48 2.12 14.36
C SER A 5 -6.83 2.60 13.08
N ASN A 6 -5.54 2.37 12.95
CA ASN A 6 -4.77 2.71 11.77
C ASN A 6 -4.14 1.45 11.17
N LEU A 7 -4.54 1.08 9.95
CA LEU A 7 -4.04 -0.09 9.22
C LEU A 7 -3.19 0.36 8.05
N TYR A 8 -1.95 -0.08 8.03
CA TYR A 8 -0.99 0.25 6.98
C TYR A 8 -0.43 -1.00 6.33
N GLY A 9 -0.48 -1.06 5.01
CA GLY A 9 0.05 -2.18 4.24
C GLY A 9 0.91 -1.70 3.06
N CYS A 10 2.11 -2.27 2.93
CA CYS A 10 2.98 -2.06 1.78
C CYS A 10 3.33 -3.40 1.16
N VAL A 11 2.97 -3.58 -0.11
CA VAL A 11 3.24 -4.79 -0.88
C VAL A 11 4.20 -4.46 -2.01
N ILE A 12 5.26 -5.24 -2.13
CA ILE A 12 6.22 -5.17 -3.23
C ILE A 12 6.33 -6.57 -3.82
N ALA A 13 5.81 -6.75 -5.02
CA ALA A 13 5.80 -8.04 -5.71
C ALA A 13 6.44 -7.94 -7.09
N ASP A 14 7.17 -8.98 -7.46
CA ASP A 14 7.85 -9.15 -8.74
C ASP A 14 7.66 -10.56 -9.31
N LYS A 15 8.26 -10.83 -10.45
CA LYS A 15 8.22 -12.14 -11.13
C LYS A 15 6.77 -12.58 -11.39
N GLU A 16 6.38 -13.72 -10.87
CA GLU A 16 5.04 -14.31 -10.96
C GLU A 16 4.34 -14.38 -9.59
N GLN A 17 4.81 -13.56 -8.64
CA GLN A 17 4.23 -13.53 -7.31
C GLN A 17 2.76 -13.10 -7.36
N ARG A 18 1.96 -13.74 -6.50
CA ARG A 18 0.57 -13.37 -6.28
C ARG A 18 0.39 -12.97 -4.82
N VAL A 19 -0.21 -11.81 -4.60
CA VAL A 19 -0.46 -11.28 -3.26
C VAL A 19 -1.91 -10.83 -3.18
N ASP A 20 -2.64 -11.39 -2.22
CA ASP A 20 -4.03 -11.06 -1.95
C ASP A 20 -4.17 -10.62 -0.49
N ASN A 21 -4.74 -9.44 -0.27
CA ASN A 21 -5.08 -8.94 1.05
C ASN A 21 -6.57 -8.65 1.13
N ASN A 22 -7.19 -9.18 2.17
CA ASN A 22 -8.58 -8.93 2.50
C ASN A 22 -8.65 -8.33 3.90
N THR A 23 -9.23 -7.14 4.02
CA THR A 23 -9.38 -6.43 5.30
C THR A 23 -10.84 -6.21 5.64
N LEU A 24 -11.15 -6.28 6.93
CA LEU A 24 -12.45 -5.91 7.46
C LEU A 24 -12.27 -5.00 8.68
N ILE A 25 -12.87 -3.83 8.63
CA ILE A 25 -13.08 -2.98 9.80
C ILE A 25 -14.58 -2.97 10.12
N ASP A 26 -14.94 -3.46 11.32
CA ASP A 26 -16.31 -3.54 11.81
C ASP A 26 -16.50 -2.53 12.96
N HIS A 27 -17.07 -1.37 12.65
CA HIS A 27 -17.43 -0.35 13.62
C HIS A 27 -18.72 -0.72 14.33
N ARG A 28 -18.63 -0.97 15.65
CA ARG A 28 -19.74 -1.43 16.50
C ARG A 28 -20.15 -0.43 17.58
N ALA A 29 -19.33 0.59 17.81
CA ALA A 29 -19.52 1.60 18.83
C ALA A 29 -19.38 3.01 18.23
N GLU A 30 -19.91 3.99 18.95
CA GLU A 30 -19.92 5.38 18.54
C GLU A 30 -18.54 6.04 18.64
N HIS A 31 -18.37 7.17 17.91
CA HIS A 31 -17.19 8.04 17.96
C HIS A 31 -15.87 7.34 17.62
N CYS A 32 -15.90 6.29 16.82
CA CYS A 32 -14.70 5.55 16.41
C CYS A 32 -14.07 6.15 15.14
N VAL A 33 -12.76 6.06 15.06
CA VAL A 33 -11.99 6.52 13.89
C VAL A 33 -11.20 5.35 13.30
N SER A 34 -11.23 5.21 11.97
CA SER A 34 -10.35 4.26 11.30
C SER A 34 -9.73 4.83 10.04
N ASN A 35 -8.44 4.53 9.84
CA ASN A 35 -7.73 4.87 8.62
C ASN A 35 -7.04 3.63 8.07
N GLN A 36 -7.23 3.38 6.77
CA GLN A 36 -6.51 2.33 6.05
C GLN A 36 -5.71 2.94 4.91
N LEU A 37 -4.44 2.59 4.81
CA LEU A 37 -3.60 2.93 3.68
C LEU A 37 -2.86 1.68 3.20
N TYR A 38 -3.25 1.19 2.05
CA TYR A 38 -2.59 0.06 1.39
C TYR A 38 -1.96 0.50 0.07
N LYS A 39 -0.68 0.22 -0.10
CA LYS A 39 0.05 0.50 -1.33
C LYS A 39 0.70 -0.75 -1.90
N TYR A 40 0.55 -0.92 -3.21
CA TYR A 40 1.13 -2.03 -3.95
C TYR A 40 2.09 -1.51 -5.02
N VAL A 41 3.29 -2.05 -5.05
CA VAL A 41 4.24 -1.90 -6.16
C VAL A 41 4.33 -3.26 -6.83
N MET A 42 3.73 -3.36 -8.02
CA MET A 42 3.64 -4.58 -8.81
C MET A 42 4.58 -4.48 -9.99
N ASP A 43 5.50 -5.41 -10.11
CA ASP A 43 6.50 -5.45 -11.18
C ASP A 43 6.44 -6.77 -11.97
N GLU A 44 7.07 -6.80 -13.14
CA GLU A 44 7.14 -7.95 -14.03
C GLU A 44 5.73 -8.53 -14.33
N ARG A 45 5.46 -9.80 -14.03
CA ARG A 45 4.16 -10.49 -14.22
C ARG A 45 3.42 -10.76 -12.92
N SER A 46 3.71 -9.98 -11.89
CA SER A 46 3.06 -10.15 -10.59
C SER A 46 1.58 -9.76 -10.63
N VAL A 47 0.80 -10.39 -9.75
CA VAL A 47 -0.63 -10.16 -9.63
C VAL A 47 -0.97 -9.80 -8.18
N GLY A 48 -1.57 -8.64 -7.98
CA GLY A 48 -2.07 -8.19 -6.69
C GLY A 48 -3.59 -8.15 -6.65
N ALA A 49 -4.15 -8.46 -5.49
CA ALA A 49 -5.55 -8.22 -5.18
C ALA A 49 -5.68 -7.56 -3.81
N PHE A 50 -6.59 -6.61 -3.72
CA PHE A 50 -6.97 -5.96 -2.46
C PHE A 50 -8.48 -5.89 -2.37
N ALA A 51 -9.04 -6.43 -1.29
CA ALA A 51 -10.44 -6.27 -0.95
C ALA A 51 -10.54 -5.66 0.46
N GLY A 52 -10.95 -4.39 0.54
CA GLY A 52 -11.15 -3.68 1.79
C GLY A 52 -12.64 -3.52 2.07
N ARG A 53 -13.09 -3.91 3.25
CA ARG A 53 -14.48 -3.75 3.67
C ARG A 53 -14.55 -2.94 4.97
N ILE A 54 -15.29 -1.84 4.92
CA ILE A 54 -15.65 -1.07 6.10
C ILE A 54 -17.14 -1.30 6.36
N LEU A 55 -17.45 -1.85 7.54
CA LEU A 55 -18.80 -2.09 8.01
C LEU A 55 -19.10 -1.16 9.18
N VAL A 56 -20.07 -0.28 9.04
CA VAL A 56 -20.54 0.61 10.11
C VAL A 56 -21.92 0.16 10.55
N ARG A 57 -22.01 -0.35 11.78
CA ARG A 57 -23.27 -0.85 12.36
C ARG A 57 -24.21 0.30 12.68
N GLN A 58 -25.50 0.02 12.76
CA GLN A 58 -26.55 1.01 13.01
C GLN A 58 -26.31 1.90 14.25
N GLY A 59 -25.75 1.31 15.34
CA GLY A 59 -25.42 2.05 16.57
C GLY A 59 -24.05 2.74 16.55
N ALA A 60 -23.25 2.63 15.47
CA ALA A 60 -21.91 3.21 15.40
C ALA A 60 -21.93 4.64 14.85
N GLN A 61 -22.73 5.52 15.49
CA GLN A 61 -22.86 6.92 15.10
C GLN A 61 -21.56 7.71 15.28
N HIS A 62 -21.40 8.81 14.60
CA HIS A 62 -20.22 9.69 14.62
C HIS A 62 -18.91 8.99 14.25
N THR A 63 -18.98 7.87 13.53
CA THR A 63 -17.82 7.17 12.99
C THR A 63 -17.16 7.99 11.87
N ILE A 64 -15.83 8.07 11.90
CA ILE A 64 -15.01 8.60 10.82
C ILE A 64 -14.13 7.47 10.29
N SER A 65 -14.31 7.11 9.03
CA SER A 65 -13.55 6.02 8.40
C SER A 65 -13.03 6.39 7.03
N ASN A 66 -11.76 6.14 6.79
CA ASN A 66 -11.14 6.42 5.51
C ASN A 66 -10.30 5.22 5.05
N GLU A 67 -10.55 4.76 3.82
CA GLU A 67 -9.77 3.70 3.18
C GLU A 67 -9.14 4.22 1.90
N ARG A 68 -7.83 4.08 1.79
CA ARG A 68 -7.08 4.42 0.58
C ARG A 68 -6.23 3.24 0.13
N ASN A 69 -6.48 2.79 -1.10
CA ASN A 69 -5.66 1.81 -1.77
C ASN A 69 -5.03 2.43 -3.02
N ALA A 70 -3.72 2.55 -3.04
CA ALA A 70 -2.99 3.10 -4.16
C ALA A 70 -2.02 2.06 -4.73
N ASN A 71 -2.08 1.84 -6.04
CA ASN A 71 -1.40 0.74 -6.68
C ASN A 71 -0.58 1.24 -7.87
N LEU A 72 0.68 0.83 -7.93
CA LEU A 72 1.62 1.14 -8.98
C LEU A 72 1.98 -0.14 -9.74
N CYS A 73 1.53 -0.26 -10.99
CA CYS A 73 2.00 -1.30 -11.90
C CYS A 73 3.21 -0.76 -12.67
N ALA A 74 4.41 -1.23 -12.31
CA ALA A 74 5.66 -0.76 -12.89
C ALA A 74 5.91 -1.30 -14.30
N THR A 75 5.26 -2.42 -14.66
CA THR A 75 5.29 -3.04 -15.99
C THR A 75 3.87 -3.17 -16.56
N LYS A 76 3.77 -3.41 -17.85
CA LYS A 76 2.49 -3.62 -18.56
C LYS A 76 1.86 -4.97 -18.26
N GLU A 77 2.66 -5.94 -17.87
CA GLU A 77 2.26 -7.31 -17.56
C GLU A 77 1.78 -7.48 -16.12
N ALA A 78 2.19 -6.57 -15.22
CA ALA A 78 1.73 -6.53 -13.84
C ALA A 78 0.22 -6.22 -13.79
N ARG A 79 -0.49 -6.89 -12.89
CA ARG A 79 -1.94 -6.73 -12.74
C ARG A 79 -2.30 -6.43 -11.29
N MET A 80 -3.27 -5.53 -11.12
CA MET A 80 -3.83 -5.21 -9.81
C MET A 80 -5.36 -5.19 -9.87
N TYR A 81 -5.98 -5.90 -8.95
CA TYR A 81 -7.42 -5.91 -8.73
C TYR A 81 -7.69 -5.25 -7.37
N SER A 82 -8.55 -4.23 -7.36
CA SER A 82 -8.87 -3.50 -6.13
C SER A 82 -10.37 -3.37 -5.99
N GLN A 83 -10.89 -3.77 -4.84
CA GLN A 83 -12.30 -3.77 -4.53
C GLN A 83 -12.55 -3.22 -3.11
N PRO A 84 -12.51 -1.89 -2.93
CA PRO A 84 -12.95 -1.29 -1.68
C PRO A 84 -14.47 -1.33 -1.56
N MET A 85 -14.99 -1.61 -0.35
CA MET A 85 -16.43 -1.72 -0.08
C MET A 85 -16.81 -0.97 1.19
N LEU A 86 -17.90 -0.19 1.12
CA LEU A 86 -18.52 0.45 2.28
C LEU A 86 -19.91 -0.12 2.51
N GLU A 87 -20.16 -0.59 3.72
CA GLU A 87 -21.49 -0.99 4.20
C GLU A 87 -21.84 -0.13 5.41
N ILE A 88 -22.72 0.84 5.23
CA ILE A 88 -23.03 1.84 6.24
C ILE A 88 -24.50 1.73 6.63
N TYR A 89 -24.74 1.46 7.90
CA TYR A 89 -26.07 1.33 8.49
C TYR A 89 -26.36 2.41 9.56
N ALA A 90 -25.43 3.36 9.76
CA ALA A 90 -25.60 4.53 10.62
C ALA A 90 -25.81 5.80 9.78
N ASP A 91 -26.52 6.78 10.34
CA ASP A 91 -26.96 7.98 9.61
C ASP A 91 -25.95 9.14 9.72
N ASP A 92 -25.34 9.33 10.90
CA ASP A 92 -24.39 10.43 11.15
C ASP A 92 -22.95 9.91 11.20
N VAL A 93 -22.36 9.73 10.02
CA VAL A 93 -21.00 9.23 9.85
C VAL A 93 -20.27 9.92 8.71
N LYS A 94 -18.93 9.87 8.72
CA LYS A 94 -18.06 10.35 7.64
C LYS A 94 -17.17 9.21 7.17
N CYS A 95 -17.60 8.52 6.13
CA CYS A 95 -16.88 7.39 5.57
C CYS A 95 -16.49 7.65 4.12
N SER A 96 -15.27 7.33 3.78
CA SER A 96 -14.77 7.46 2.41
C SER A 96 -13.86 6.30 2.04
N HIS A 97 -13.85 5.97 0.76
CA HIS A 97 -12.85 5.07 0.21
C HIS A 97 -12.32 5.62 -1.13
N GLY A 98 -11.11 5.24 -1.47
CA GLY A 98 -10.50 5.56 -2.74
C GLY A 98 -9.53 4.47 -3.19
N SER A 99 -9.61 4.13 -4.47
CA SER A 99 -8.65 3.22 -5.08
C SER A 99 -8.10 3.79 -6.38
N THR A 100 -6.80 3.62 -6.58
CA THR A 100 -6.14 4.00 -7.81
C THR A 100 -5.23 2.88 -8.28
N VAL A 101 -5.21 2.67 -9.61
CA VAL A 101 -4.22 1.81 -10.27
C VAL A 101 -3.54 2.66 -11.34
N GLY A 102 -2.25 2.87 -11.20
CA GLY A 102 -1.47 3.71 -12.10
C GLY A 102 -0.19 3.03 -12.56
N GLN A 103 0.49 3.69 -13.48
CA GLN A 103 1.82 3.32 -13.97
C GLN A 103 2.84 4.37 -13.54
N LEU A 104 4.12 4.09 -13.78
CA LEU A 104 5.19 5.06 -13.57
C LEU A 104 4.95 6.29 -14.45
N ASN A 105 5.13 7.47 -13.87
CA ASN A 105 4.95 8.73 -14.59
C ASN A 105 6.12 8.93 -15.59
N GLU A 106 5.85 8.78 -16.86
CA GLU A 106 6.85 8.92 -17.95
C GLU A 106 7.42 10.36 -18.02
N GLN A 107 6.66 11.38 -17.66
CA GLN A 107 7.18 12.76 -17.61
C GLN A 107 8.19 12.92 -16.48
N ALA A 108 7.92 12.33 -15.31
CA ALA A 108 8.86 12.33 -14.20
C ALA A 108 10.14 11.54 -14.55
N LEU A 109 10.00 10.37 -15.18
CA LEU A 109 11.14 9.59 -15.68
C LEU A 109 11.97 10.39 -16.68
N PHE A 110 11.33 11.02 -17.67
CA PHE A 110 12.01 11.85 -18.65
C PHE A 110 12.75 13.02 -17.97
N TYR A 111 12.12 13.72 -17.04
CA TYR A 111 12.75 14.81 -16.31
C TYR A 111 14.01 14.35 -15.55
N MET A 112 13.94 13.21 -14.87
CA MET A 112 15.08 12.65 -14.14
C MET A 112 16.23 12.25 -15.08
N GLN A 113 15.90 11.67 -16.25
CA GLN A 113 16.89 11.34 -17.27
C GLN A 113 17.59 12.59 -17.83
N GLN A 114 16.88 13.71 -18.01
CA GLN A 114 17.50 14.99 -18.42
C GLN A 114 18.47 15.54 -17.37
N ARG A 115 18.40 15.08 -16.13
CA ARG A 115 19.33 15.39 -15.04
C ARG A 115 20.47 14.39 -14.89
N GLY A 116 20.61 13.46 -15.84
CA GLY A 116 21.68 12.46 -15.85
C GLY A 116 21.42 11.20 -15.01
N ILE A 117 20.20 11.02 -14.51
CA ILE A 117 19.82 9.79 -13.78
C ILE A 117 19.44 8.74 -14.83
N SER A 118 19.96 7.52 -14.71
CA SER A 118 19.58 6.42 -15.61
C SER A 118 18.09 6.09 -15.47
N ARG A 119 17.50 5.49 -16.52
CA ARG A 119 16.08 5.11 -16.47
C ARG A 119 15.79 4.12 -15.33
N GLU A 120 16.69 3.16 -15.13
CA GLU A 120 16.58 2.14 -14.08
C GLU A 120 16.61 2.77 -12.68
N GLU A 121 17.55 3.69 -12.45
CA GLU A 121 17.64 4.39 -11.17
C GLU A 121 16.43 5.31 -10.95
N ALA A 122 15.95 6.00 -11.98
CA ALA A 122 14.76 6.84 -11.90
C ALA A 122 13.50 6.01 -11.55
N GLN A 123 13.33 4.85 -12.18
CA GLN A 123 12.23 3.94 -11.85
C GLN A 123 12.31 3.43 -10.41
N MET A 124 13.51 3.07 -9.96
CA MET A 124 13.74 2.63 -8.58
C MET A 124 13.39 3.74 -7.59
N LEU A 125 13.83 4.97 -7.82
CA LEU A 125 13.53 6.11 -6.96
C LEU A 125 12.03 6.43 -6.89
N LEU A 126 11.32 6.36 -8.01
CA LEU A 126 9.87 6.57 -8.03
C LEU A 126 9.10 5.45 -7.29
N LYS A 127 9.50 4.19 -7.46
CA LYS A 127 8.93 3.07 -6.70
C LYS A 127 9.20 3.21 -5.19
N PHE A 128 10.42 3.61 -4.83
CA PHE A 128 10.81 3.85 -3.44
C PHE A 128 9.99 4.98 -2.80
N ALA A 129 9.89 6.12 -3.47
CA ALA A 129 9.09 7.25 -3.00
C ALA A 129 7.61 6.89 -2.84
N PHE A 130 7.06 6.09 -3.77
CA PHE A 130 5.68 5.63 -3.69
C PHE A 130 5.43 4.71 -2.47
N ALA A 131 6.34 3.76 -2.21
CA ALA A 131 6.26 2.87 -1.04
C ALA A 131 6.52 3.62 0.27
N GLY A 132 7.37 4.63 0.26
CA GLY A 132 7.80 5.41 1.43
C GLY A 132 6.64 6.02 2.21
N GLU A 133 5.58 6.49 1.55
CA GLU A 133 4.43 7.10 2.22
C GLU A 133 3.80 6.21 3.31
N VAL A 134 3.78 4.90 3.11
CA VAL A 134 3.26 3.96 4.12
C VAL A 134 4.26 3.78 5.26
N ILE A 135 5.54 3.73 4.93
CA ILE A 135 6.62 3.53 5.90
C ILE A 135 6.74 4.76 6.80
N ASP A 136 6.59 5.96 6.23
CA ASP A 136 6.66 7.23 6.95
C ASP A 136 5.53 7.41 7.97
N ALA A 137 4.42 6.69 7.82
CA ALA A 137 3.34 6.67 8.79
C ALA A 137 3.71 5.94 10.11
N ILE A 138 4.84 5.21 10.14
CA ILE A 138 5.31 4.49 11.32
C ILE A 138 5.96 5.49 12.29
N SER A 139 5.43 5.57 13.50
CA SER A 139 5.93 6.49 14.54
C SER A 139 7.27 6.06 15.13
N LEU A 140 7.59 4.75 15.14
CA LEU A 140 8.84 4.22 15.70
C LEU A 140 9.98 4.39 14.69
N GLU A 141 10.85 5.37 14.91
CA GLU A 141 11.93 5.77 14.01
C GLU A 141 12.85 4.60 13.62
N ALA A 142 13.33 3.82 14.58
CA ALA A 142 14.22 2.69 14.31
C ALA A 142 13.58 1.62 13.39
N LEU A 143 12.26 1.42 13.51
CA LEU A 143 11.52 0.50 12.62
C LEU A 143 11.36 1.11 11.23
N ARG A 144 10.99 2.39 11.16
CA ARG A 144 10.84 3.13 9.91
C ARG A 144 12.13 3.10 9.09
N ASP A 145 13.27 3.43 9.71
CA ASP A 145 14.57 3.45 9.04
C ASP A 145 14.98 2.06 8.55
N ARG A 146 14.73 1.04 9.37
CA ARG A 146 14.98 -0.35 8.98
C ARG A 146 14.14 -0.78 7.78
N LEU A 147 12.86 -0.38 7.73
CA LEU A 147 11.98 -0.71 6.61
C LEU A 147 12.36 0.04 5.35
N HIS A 148 12.73 1.33 5.43
CA HIS A 148 13.27 2.06 4.30
C HIS A 148 14.49 1.36 3.71
N HIS A 149 15.44 0.95 4.55
CA HIS A 149 16.62 0.24 4.10
C HIS A 149 16.29 -1.11 3.44
N LEU A 150 15.34 -1.87 4.00
CA LEU A 150 14.90 -3.14 3.41
C LEU A 150 14.22 -2.94 2.05
N VAL A 151 13.38 -1.93 1.91
CA VAL A 151 12.69 -1.60 0.66
C VAL A 151 13.68 -1.13 -0.40
N GLU A 152 14.66 -0.30 -0.03
CA GLU A 152 15.74 0.09 -0.92
C GLU A 152 16.51 -1.13 -1.45
N LYS A 153 16.97 -2.01 -0.56
CA LYS A 153 17.64 -3.26 -0.93
C LYS A 153 16.78 -4.14 -1.85
N ARG A 154 15.48 -4.20 -1.56
CA ARG A 154 14.54 -4.97 -2.39
C ARG A 154 14.50 -4.44 -3.82
N PHE A 155 14.38 -3.11 -3.99
CA PHE A 155 14.34 -2.49 -5.31
C PHE A 155 15.69 -2.52 -6.04
N ARG A 156 16.81 -2.59 -5.33
CA ARG A 156 18.14 -2.82 -5.91
C ARG A 156 18.41 -4.29 -6.26
N GLY A 157 17.46 -5.21 -5.97
CA GLY A 157 17.60 -6.63 -6.24
C GLY A 157 18.50 -7.39 -5.26
N GLU A 158 18.94 -6.75 -4.19
CA GLU A 158 19.86 -7.36 -3.20
C GLU A 158 19.20 -8.43 -2.34
N LEU A 159 17.86 -8.36 -2.17
CA LEU A 159 17.07 -9.33 -1.40
C LEU A 159 16.48 -10.48 -2.24
N SER A 160 16.76 -10.50 -3.54
CA SER A 160 16.22 -11.52 -4.45
C SER A 160 16.86 -12.92 -4.28
N ARG A 161 17.94 -13.03 -3.50
CA ARG A 161 18.65 -14.28 -3.25
C ARG A 161 18.53 -14.67 -1.78
N CYS A 162 17.78 -15.72 -1.50
CA CYS A 162 17.73 -16.39 -0.19
C CYS A 162 19.03 -17.17 0.14
N SER A 163 20.18 -16.72 -0.29
CA SER A 163 21.47 -17.43 -0.14
C SER A 163 22.04 -17.44 1.29
N GLY A 164 21.28 -17.02 2.28
CA GLY A 164 21.74 -16.97 3.68
C GLY A 164 20.64 -17.16 4.73
N CYS A 165 19.40 -17.41 4.31
CA CYS A 165 18.29 -17.57 5.25
C CYS A 165 18.33 -18.96 5.90
N LYS A 166 18.62 -19.01 7.21
CA LYS A 166 18.56 -20.24 8.00
C LYS A 166 17.15 -20.79 8.25
N LEU A 167 16.11 -20.04 7.83
CA LEU A 167 14.69 -20.41 8.02
C LEU A 167 14.10 -21.19 6.84
N CYS A 168 14.81 -21.26 5.71
CA CYS A 168 14.37 -21.98 4.51
C CYS A 168 15.18 -23.29 4.28
N LYS A 169 15.78 -23.83 5.33
CA LYS A 169 16.42 -25.16 5.29
C LYS A 169 15.56 -26.16 6.01
#